data_44d5a855ae5bd4657f3df91a8e8c372c
#
_entry.id   44d5a855ae5bd4657f3df91a8e8c372c
#
_cell.length_a   1.000
_cell.length_b   1.000
_cell.length_c   1.000
_cell.angle_alpha   90.00
_cell.angle_beta   90.00
_cell.angle_gamma   90.00
#
_symmetry.space_group_name_H-M   'P 1'
#
loop_
_entity.id
_entity.type
_entity.pdbx_description
1 polymer ?
#
loop_
_entity_poly.entity_id
_entity_poly.type
_entity_poly.pdbx_seq_one_letter_code
_entity_poly.pdbx_strand_id
1 'polypeptide(L)'
;QLIKLWKDYISEGSFQDPTSPYWSFENMKVPDENFWAIGINTLNNRGYKVQCKIIGVFEVENGYWSLISSFSHLDKDSGEIHLDVISAVYAKKINDKYLLISSAEYLKTVFEHHKVGNINYYVHPFHKFKIEEAERMQEFNVKMAKEFGVEPLEFDYFVARNARDLARTWGYEYMNRMYNPTGKGGIARWRNMTIYSGNNSSDYPHELVHLYTYHVVPKEPHLWIGEGIATFFGGKTDY
;
A
#
# COMPACT_ATOMS: atom_id res chain seq x y z
N GLN A 1 7.69 2.09 -25.14
CA GLN A 1 8.66 2.10 -24.04
C GLN A 1 8.04 1.59 -22.74
N LEU A 2 6.89 2.12 -22.30
CA LEU A 2 6.19 1.76 -21.05
C LEU A 2 5.83 0.27 -20.97
N ILE A 3 5.24 -0.28 -22.05
CA ILE A 3 4.89 -1.71 -22.12
C ILE A 3 6.13 -2.59 -21.97
N LYS A 4 7.25 -2.18 -22.58
CA LYS A 4 8.51 -2.90 -22.46
C LYS A 4 9.03 -2.83 -21.02
N LEU A 5 9.07 -1.65 -20.41
CA LEU A 5 9.47 -1.42 -19.03
C LEU A 5 8.72 -2.37 -18.08
N TRP A 6 7.41 -2.42 -18.19
CA TRP A 6 6.58 -3.28 -17.34
C TRP A 6 6.81 -4.78 -17.58
N LYS A 7 6.92 -5.19 -18.84
CA LYS A 7 7.20 -6.60 -19.17
C LYS A 7 8.57 -7.04 -18.70
N ASP A 8 9.59 -6.19 -18.85
CA ASP A 8 10.95 -6.49 -18.39
C ASP A 8 10.95 -6.68 -16.86
N TYR A 9 10.33 -5.77 -16.11
CA TYR A 9 10.19 -5.90 -14.66
C TYR A 9 9.47 -7.18 -14.22
N ILE A 10 8.33 -7.51 -14.85
CA ILE A 10 7.57 -8.72 -14.53
C ILE A 10 8.38 -9.99 -14.85
N SER A 11 9.14 -10.00 -15.95
CA SER A 11 9.92 -11.18 -16.37
C SER A 11 11.16 -11.42 -15.50
N GLU A 12 11.73 -10.37 -14.92
CA GLU A 12 12.89 -10.46 -14.03
C GLU A 12 12.55 -11.10 -12.69
N GLY A 13 11.31 -10.92 -12.20
CA GLY A 13 10.81 -11.57 -10.99
C GLY A 13 11.42 -11.07 -9.67
N SER A 14 12.25 -10.01 -9.69
CA SER A 14 12.89 -9.43 -8.51
C SER A 14 11.99 -8.42 -7.79
N PHE A 15 10.80 -8.85 -7.42
CA PHE A 15 9.72 -7.98 -6.94
C PHE A 15 9.96 -7.31 -5.57
N GLN A 16 10.99 -7.69 -4.85
CA GLN A 16 11.32 -7.14 -3.53
C GLN A 16 12.68 -6.45 -3.48
N ASP A 17 13.33 -6.30 -4.63
CA ASP A 17 14.64 -5.66 -4.68
C ASP A 17 14.50 -4.13 -4.60
N PRO A 18 14.93 -3.49 -3.49
CA PRO A 18 14.90 -2.04 -3.37
C PRO A 18 15.90 -1.35 -4.31
N THR A 19 16.77 -2.10 -4.99
CA THR A 19 17.74 -1.59 -5.98
C THR A 19 17.29 -1.79 -7.41
N SER A 20 16.04 -2.24 -7.63
CA SER A 20 15.50 -2.50 -8.95
C SER A 20 15.66 -1.30 -9.89
N PRO A 21 16.28 -1.48 -11.07
CA PRO A 21 16.50 -0.40 -12.02
C PRO A 21 15.22 0.09 -12.71
N TYR A 22 14.11 -0.58 -12.47
CA TYR A 22 12.80 -0.27 -13.06
C TYR A 22 12.00 0.75 -12.26
N TRP A 23 12.26 0.89 -10.96
CA TRP A 23 11.52 1.74 -10.05
C TRP A 23 12.26 3.02 -9.70
N SER A 24 11.51 4.09 -9.47
CA SER A 24 12.00 5.27 -8.77
C SER A 24 11.70 5.13 -7.27
N PHE A 25 12.75 5.23 -6.44
CA PHE A 25 12.66 5.07 -4.98
C PHE A 25 12.94 6.39 -4.25
N GLU A 26 12.60 7.54 -4.84
CA GLU A 26 12.91 8.84 -4.24
C GLU A 26 12.36 8.98 -2.82
N ASN A 27 11.20 8.37 -2.54
CA ASN A 27 10.52 8.50 -1.24
C ASN A 27 10.03 7.15 -0.67
N MET A 28 10.29 6.04 -1.31
CA MET A 28 9.87 4.71 -0.85
C MET A 28 11.02 3.71 -0.90
N LYS A 29 11.16 2.93 0.18
CA LYS A 29 12.19 1.87 0.24
C LYS A 29 11.75 0.59 -0.47
N VAL A 30 10.44 0.35 -0.57
CA VAL A 30 9.86 -0.84 -1.23
C VAL A 30 8.51 -0.46 -1.81
N PRO A 31 8.21 -0.76 -3.09
CA PRO A 31 6.88 -0.52 -3.65
C PRO A 31 5.82 -1.33 -2.90
N ASP A 32 4.74 -0.67 -2.49
CA ASP A 32 3.62 -1.34 -1.81
C ASP A 32 2.84 -2.26 -2.76
N GLU A 33 2.89 -1.99 -4.05
CA GLU A 33 2.29 -2.77 -5.13
C GLU A 33 2.82 -4.20 -5.23
N ASN A 34 3.97 -4.48 -4.62
CA ASN A 34 4.55 -5.83 -4.64
C ASN A 34 3.76 -6.88 -3.84
N PHE A 35 2.65 -6.48 -3.21
CA PHE A 35 1.75 -7.42 -2.53
C PHE A 35 1.19 -8.49 -3.45
N TRP A 36 0.81 -8.13 -4.67
CA TRP A 36 0.34 -9.07 -5.66
C TRP A 36 1.45 -10.02 -6.12
N ALA A 37 2.70 -9.57 -6.14
CA ALA A 37 3.85 -10.39 -6.49
C ALA A 37 4.04 -11.55 -5.51
N ILE A 38 3.77 -11.34 -4.22
CA ILE A 38 3.78 -12.42 -3.21
C ILE A 38 2.70 -13.46 -3.55
N GLY A 39 1.52 -13.01 -3.92
CA GLY A 39 0.43 -13.89 -4.35
C GLY A 39 0.78 -14.68 -5.61
N ILE A 40 1.35 -14.01 -6.63
CA ILE A 40 1.80 -14.63 -7.87
C ILE A 40 2.91 -15.64 -7.61
N ASN A 41 3.91 -15.29 -6.81
CA ASN A 41 4.98 -16.21 -6.43
C ASN A 41 4.45 -17.43 -5.67
N THR A 42 3.46 -17.24 -4.81
CA THR A 42 2.81 -18.36 -4.10
C THR A 42 2.10 -19.30 -5.08
N LEU A 43 1.38 -18.76 -6.06
CA LEU A 43 0.71 -19.55 -7.10
C LEU A 43 1.73 -20.29 -7.98
N ASN A 44 2.79 -19.61 -8.40
CA ASN A 44 3.87 -20.24 -9.17
C ASN A 44 4.56 -21.37 -8.39
N ASN A 45 4.83 -21.17 -7.09
CA ASN A 45 5.40 -22.18 -6.20
C ASN A 45 4.48 -23.40 -6.01
N ARG A 46 3.17 -23.20 -6.12
CA ARG A 46 2.17 -24.28 -6.14
C ARG A 46 2.02 -24.94 -7.53
N GLY A 47 2.82 -24.51 -8.50
CA GLY A 47 2.84 -25.05 -9.85
C GLY A 47 1.74 -24.49 -10.77
N TYR A 48 1.04 -23.42 -10.37
CA TYR A 48 0.18 -22.67 -11.28
C TYR A 48 1.04 -21.74 -12.13
N LYS A 49 0.72 -21.65 -13.42
CA LYS A 49 1.38 -20.70 -14.33
C LYS A 49 0.54 -19.43 -14.41
N VAL A 50 0.99 -18.39 -13.70
CA VAL A 50 0.33 -17.09 -13.75
C VAL A 50 0.69 -16.38 -15.06
N GLN A 51 -0.32 -15.86 -15.73
CA GLN A 51 -0.18 -15.06 -16.94
C GLN A 51 -0.47 -13.60 -16.62
N CYS A 52 0.38 -12.70 -17.10
CA CYS A 52 0.18 -11.26 -17.06
C CYS A 52 -0.26 -10.75 -18.44
N LYS A 53 -1.38 -10.03 -18.49
CA LYS A 53 -1.87 -9.36 -19.69
C LYS A 53 -2.03 -7.87 -19.43
N ILE A 54 -1.36 -7.03 -20.21
CA ILE A 54 -1.55 -5.59 -20.19
C ILE A 54 -2.92 -5.27 -20.79
N ILE A 55 -3.80 -4.63 -20.01
CA ILE A 55 -5.14 -4.22 -20.43
C ILE A 55 -5.08 -2.86 -21.10
N GLY A 56 -4.30 -1.93 -20.56
CA GLY A 56 -4.18 -0.60 -21.10
C GLY A 56 -3.01 0.20 -20.53
N VAL A 57 -2.66 1.25 -21.25
CA VAL A 57 -1.67 2.26 -20.85
C VAL A 57 -2.29 3.62 -21.13
N PHE A 58 -2.43 4.45 -20.11
CA PHE A 58 -3.13 5.73 -20.17
C PHE A 58 -2.26 6.83 -19.57
N GLU A 59 -2.23 7.99 -20.22
CA GLU A 59 -1.71 9.18 -19.55
C GLU A 59 -2.72 9.64 -18.49
N VAL A 60 -2.20 9.99 -17.33
CA VAL A 60 -2.96 10.51 -16.20
C VAL A 60 -2.39 11.87 -15.78
N GLU A 61 -2.88 12.45 -14.70
CA GLU A 61 -2.48 13.78 -14.28
C GLU A 61 -0.98 13.90 -13.95
N ASN A 62 -0.47 15.11 -13.97
CA ASN A 62 0.91 15.47 -13.56
C ASN A 62 2.03 14.78 -14.35
N GLY A 63 1.77 14.38 -15.61
CA GLY A 63 2.75 13.71 -16.48
C GLY A 63 3.07 12.27 -16.11
N TYR A 64 2.19 11.65 -15.32
CA TYR A 64 2.26 10.23 -15.04
C TYR A 64 1.50 9.40 -16.08
N TRP A 65 1.84 8.12 -16.15
CA TRP A 65 1.19 7.11 -16.97
C TRP A 65 0.72 5.98 -16.06
N SER A 66 -0.49 5.49 -16.28
CA SER A 66 -1.03 4.31 -15.63
C SER A 66 -0.93 3.10 -16.55
N LEU A 67 -0.37 2.01 -16.03
CA LEU A 67 -0.29 0.71 -16.71
C LEU A 67 -1.21 -0.25 -15.96
N ILE A 68 -2.29 -0.66 -16.62
CA ILE A 68 -3.26 -1.59 -16.05
C ILE A 68 -2.99 -2.99 -16.62
N SER A 69 -2.84 -3.96 -15.73
CA SER A 69 -2.57 -5.35 -16.07
C SER A 69 -3.45 -6.31 -15.30
N SER A 70 -3.89 -7.38 -15.95
CA SER A 70 -4.52 -8.52 -15.28
C SER A 70 -3.52 -9.64 -15.08
N PHE A 71 -3.68 -10.33 -13.95
CA PHE A 71 -2.96 -11.56 -13.61
C PHE A 71 -3.99 -12.67 -13.41
N SER A 72 -3.79 -13.77 -14.11
CA SER A 72 -4.69 -14.90 -14.08
C SER A 72 -3.93 -16.21 -14.14
N HIS A 73 -4.49 -17.29 -13.63
CA HIS A 73 -3.94 -18.63 -13.79
C HIS A 73 -5.00 -19.59 -14.32
N LEU A 74 -4.52 -20.68 -14.91
CA LEU A 74 -5.35 -21.81 -15.32
C LEU A 74 -5.42 -22.77 -14.14
N ASP A 75 -6.63 -23.05 -13.67
CA ASP A 75 -6.87 -24.15 -12.73
C ASP A 75 -6.65 -25.49 -13.43
N LYS A 76 -5.80 -26.34 -12.86
CA LYS A 76 -5.40 -27.60 -13.49
C LYS A 76 -6.46 -28.68 -13.44
N ASP A 77 -7.35 -28.60 -12.46
CA ASP A 77 -8.37 -29.62 -12.20
C ASP A 77 -9.63 -29.33 -13.00
N SER A 78 -10.08 -28.07 -13.01
CA SER A 78 -11.29 -27.65 -13.73
C SER A 78 -11.03 -27.22 -15.19
N GLY A 79 -9.79 -26.79 -15.50
CA GLY A 79 -9.47 -26.17 -16.79
C GLY A 79 -9.98 -24.73 -16.93
N GLU A 80 -10.49 -24.13 -15.86
CA GLU A 80 -11.02 -22.76 -15.85
C GLU A 80 -9.90 -21.72 -15.66
N ILE A 81 -10.09 -20.54 -16.24
CA ILE A 81 -9.20 -19.40 -16.04
C ILE A 81 -9.71 -18.60 -14.85
N HIS A 82 -8.88 -18.51 -13.82
CA HIS A 82 -9.16 -17.67 -12.65
C HIS A 82 -8.45 -16.32 -12.76
N LEU A 83 -9.20 -15.24 -12.64
CA LEU A 83 -8.67 -13.89 -12.52
C LEU A 83 -8.25 -13.67 -11.05
N ASP A 84 -6.95 -13.46 -10.83
CA ASP A 84 -6.38 -13.26 -9.48
C ASP A 84 -6.39 -11.79 -9.09
N VAL A 85 -5.85 -10.93 -9.98
CA VAL A 85 -5.64 -9.50 -9.71
C VAL A 85 -5.79 -8.70 -10.99
N ILE A 86 -6.35 -7.51 -10.90
CA ILE A 86 -6.11 -6.41 -11.85
C ILE A 86 -5.36 -5.34 -11.08
N SER A 87 -4.17 -5.00 -11.57
CA SER A 87 -3.30 -4.01 -10.95
C SER A 87 -3.08 -2.82 -11.86
N ALA A 88 -3.10 -1.62 -11.28
CA ALA A 88 -2.62 -0.39 -11.89
C ALA A 88 -1.27 -0.03 -11.26
N VAL A 89 -0.26 0.16 -12.09
CA VAL A 89 1.05 0.67 -11.70
C VAL A 89 1.30 1.95 -12.46
N TYR A 90 1.97 2.89 -11.82
CA TYR A 90 2.25 4.17 -12.44
C TYR A 90 3.68 4.21 -12.99
N ALA A 91 3.90 5.12 -13.94
CA ALA A 91 5.23 5.40 -14.47
C ALA A 91 5.37 6.88 -14.77
N LYS A 92 6.60 7.40 -14.66
CA LYS A 92 6.94 8.78 -14.98
C LYS A 92 8.25 8.84 -15.75
N LYS A 93 8.40 9.83 -16.60
CA LYS A 93 9.66 10.10 -17.29
C LYS A 93 10.59 10.90 -16.38
N ILE A 94 11.71 10.32 -15.99
CA ILE A 94 12.73 10.91 -15.14
C ILE A 94 14.07 10.83 -15.90
N ASN A 95 14.74 11.95 -16.11
CA ASN A 95 16.03 12.03 -16.83
C ASN A 95 16.00 11.22 -18.16
N ASP A 96 14.98 11.49 -18.98
CA ASP A 96 14.74 10.87 -20.29
C ASP A 96 14.42 9.35 -20.29
N LYS A 97 14.30 8.73 -19.14
CA LYS A 97 13.87 7.33 -18.98
C LYS A 97 12.53 7.24 -18.27
N TYR A 98 11.70 6.27 -18.65
CA TYR A 98 10.53 5.93 -17.89
C TYR A 98 10.93 5.00 -16.73
N LEU A 99 10.48 5.34 -15.53
CA LEU A 99 10.59 4.51 -14.33
C LEU A 99 9.19 4.24 -13.78
N LEU A 100 9.03 3.09 -13.17
CA LEU A 100 7.82 2.74 -12.42
C LEU A 100 7.78 3.57 -11.14
N ILE A 101 6.59 3.99 -10.77
CA ILE A 101 6.30 4.81 -9.59
C ILE A 101 5.24 4.09 -8.78
N SER A 102 5.38 4.08 -7.46
CA SER A 102 4.36 3.49 -6.61
C SER A 102 3.04 4.26 -6.69
N SER A 103 1.92 3.56 -6.49
CA SER A 103 0.60 4.19 -6.43
C SER A 103 0.55 5.27 -5.36
N ALA A 104 1.15 5.03 -4.20
CA ALA A 104 1.21 6.03 -3.13
C ALA A 104 1.89 7.32 -3.56
N GLU A 105 3.03 7.23 -4.26
CA GLU A 105 3.74 8.43 -4.75
C GLU A 105 2.91 9.22 -5.78
N TYR A 106 2.22 8.52 -6.69
CA TYR A 106 1.29 9.18 -7.60
C TYR A 106 0.14 9.83 -6.83
N LEU A 107 -0.50 9.10 -5.91
CA LEU A 107 -1.66 9.57 -5.17
C LEU A 107 -1.35 10.76 -4.26
N LYS A 108 -0.14 10.89 -3.76
CA LYS A 108 0.32 12.10 -3.05
C LYS A 108 0.22 13.36 -3.93
N THR A 109 0.26 13.23 -5.25
CA THR A 109 0.17 14.36 -6.18
C THR A 109 -1.27 14.75 -6.54
N VAL A 110 -2.25 13.89 -6.25
CA VAL A 110 -3.66 14.08 -6.66
C VAL A 110 -4.65 14.07 -5.49
N PHE A 111 -4.28 13.51 -4.34
CA PHE A 111 -5.11 13.54 -3.14
C PHE A 111 -4.98 14.87 -2.41
N GLU A 112 -6.03 15.28 -1.71
CA GLU A 112 -5.98 16.43 -0.82
C GLU A 112 -4.98 16.16 0.31
N HIS A 113 -4.08 17.11 0.57
CA HIS A 113 -3.02 16.97 1.55
C HIS A 113 -3.27 17.90 2.74
N HIS A 114 -3.17 17.33 3.95
CA HIS A 114 -3.17 18.06 5.22
C HIS A 114 -1.99 17.63 6.07
N LYS A 115 -1.44 18.55 6.86
CA LYS A 115 -0.41 18.24 7.86
C LYS A 115 -0.92 18.59 9.25
N VAL A 116 -0.88 17.60 10.17
CA VAL A 116 -1.24 17.78 11.58
C VAL A 116 -0.09 17.23 12.43
N GLY A 117 0.67 18.13 13.05
CA GLY A 117 1.87 17.76 13.80
C GLY A 117 2.90 17.03 12.91
N ASN A 118 3.19 15.79 13.26
CA ASN A 118 4.14 14.91 12.57
C ASN A 118 3.49 14.06 11.45
N ILE A 119 2.18 14.20 11.22
CA ILE A 119 1.43 13.32 10.33
C ILE A 119 1.07 14.07 9.04
N ASN A 120 1.43 13.48 7.89
CA ASN A 120 1.01 13.96 6.57
C ASN A 120 -0.20 13.14 6.10
N TYR A 121 -1.37 13.74 6.03
CA TYR A 121 -2.61 13.10 5.58
C TYR A 121 -2.80 13.28 4.08
N TYR A 122 -3.08 12.18 3.38
CA TYR A 122 -3.50 12.15 1.97
C TYR A 122 -4.91 11.59 1.93
N VAL A 123 -5.86 12.41 1.52
CA VAL A 123 -7.29 12.15 1.69
C VAL A 123 -7.93 11.77 0.35
N HIS A 124 -8.49 10.58 0.30
CA HIS A 124 -9.22 10.10 -0.88
C HIS A 124 -10.38 11.05 -1.23
N PRO A 125 -10.62 11.42 -2.51
CA PRO A 125 -11.62 12.42 -2.93
C PRO A 125 -13.05 12.21 -2.41
N PHE A 126 -13.40 10.98 -2.05
CA PHE A 126 -14.73 10.65 -1.50
C PHE A 126 -14.78 10.64 0.03
N HIS A 127 -13.69 11.01 0.70
CA HIS A 127 -13.66 11.16 2.16
C HIS A 127 -13.67 12.65 2.52
N LYS A 128 -14.35 13.00 3.60
CA LYS A 128 -14.29 14.33 4.17
C LYS A 128 -13.30 14.31 5.34
N PHE A 129 -12.21 15.05 5.20
CA PHE A 129 -11.22 15.18 6.27
C PHE A 129 -11.83 15.79 7.53
N LYS A 130 -11.49 15.21 8.69
CA LYS A 130 -11.96 15.64 10.00
C LYS A 130 -10.75 15.97 10.87
N ILE A 131 -10.55 17.25 11.09
CA ILE A 131 -9.39 17.76 11.84
C ILE A 131 -9.34 17.20 13.26
N GLU A 132 -10.48 17.06 13.92
CA GLU A 132 -10.56 16.58 15.30
C GLU A 132 -10.12 15.13 15.45
N GLU A 133 -10.33 14.30 14.42
CA GLU A 133 -9.79 12.93 14.36
C GLU A 133 -8.27 12.95 14.20
N ALA A 134 -7.76 13.80 13.31
CA ALA A 134 -6.33 13.94 13.06
C ALA A 134 -5.57 14.50 14.27
N GLU A 135 -6.17 15.42 15.01
CA GLU A 135 -5.61 15.96 16.25
C GLU A 135 -5.50 14.87 17.34
N ARG A 136 -6.55 14.05 17.53
CA ARG A 136 -6.48 12.90 18.45
C ARG A 136 -5.41 11.89 18.06
N MET A 137 -5.26 11.62 16.76
CA MET A 137 -4.20 10.75 16.26
C MET A 137 -2.81 11.31 16.53
N GLN A 138 -2.61 12.63 16.39
CA GLN A 138 -1.36 13.29 16.73
C GLN A 138 -1.09 13.26 18.27
N GLU A 139 -2.10 13.47 19.10
CA GLU A 139 -1.97 13.32 20.55
C GLU A 139 -1.57 11.89 20.92
N PHE A 140 -2.18 10.90 20.26
CA PHE A 140 -1.82 9.50 20.45
C PHE A 140 -0.40 9.20 19.97
N ASN A 141 0.07 9.82 18.88
CA ASN A 141 1.45 9.72 18.40
C ASN A 141 2.43 10.21 19.48
N VAL A 142 2.19 11.37 20.08
CA VAL A 142 3.02 11.92 21.17
C VAL A 142 3.01 10.99 22.39
N LYS A 143 1.85 10.43 22.74
CA LYS A 143 1.73 9.46 23.84
C LYS A 143 2.56 8.21 23.56
N MET A 144 2.47 7.62 22.37
CA MET A 144 3.23 6.41 22.01
C MET A 144 4.73 6.69 21.97
N ALA A 145 5.17 7.84 21.49
CA ALA A 145 6.56 8.25 21.55
C ALA A 145 7.13 8.16 22.97
N LYS A 146 6.38 8.66 23.94
CA LYS A 146 6.77 8.60 25.37
C LYS A 146 6.79 7.15 25.88
N GLU A 147 5.79 6.33 25.55
CA GLU A 147 5.71 4.94 26.00
C GLU A 147 6.86 4.09 25.43
N PHE A 148 7.24 4.31 24.18
CA PHE A 148 8.30 3.60 23.50
C PHE A 148 9.70 4.23 23.70
N GLY A 149 9.80 5.39 24.37
CA GLY A 149 11.07 6.07 24.66
C GLY A 149 11.78 6.63 23.42
N VAL A 150 11.02 7.11 22.44
CA VAL A 150 11.52 7.68 21.18
C VAL A 150 10.83 9.02 20.89
N GLU A 151 11.30 9.76 19.88
CA GLU A 151 10.61 10.95 19.40
C GLU A 151 9.32 10.59 18.65
N PRO A 152 8.31 11.50 18.62
CA PRO A 152 7.10 11.29 17.83
C PRO A 152 7.42 11.00 16.37
N LEU A 153 6.89 9.89 15.85
CA LEU A 153 7.18 9.44 14.50
C LEU A 153 6.57 10.39 13.47
N GLU A 154 7.34 10.69 12.43
CA GLU A 154 6.83 11.35 11.22
C GLU A 154 6.43 10.27 10.21
N PHE A 155 5.20 10.35 9.68
CA PHE A 155 4.67 9.35 8.76
C PHE A 155 3.56 9.90 7.86
N ASP A 156 3.34 9.18 6.77
CA ASP A 156 2.24 9.44 5.84
C ASP A 156 1.00 8.63 6.24
N TYR A 157 -0.17 9.23 6.10
CA TYR A 157 -1.45 8.61 6.43
C TYR A 157 -2.43 8.76 5.28
N PHE A 158 -2.77 7.64 4.63
CA PHE A 158 -3.77 7.63 3.58
C PHE A 158 -5.15 7.32 4.16
N VAL A 159 -6.09 8.24 3.94
CA VAL A 159 -7.49 8.09 4.38
C VAL A 159 -8.33 7.66 3.21
N ALA A 160 -8.88 6.45 3.30
CA ALA A 160 -9.83 5.90 2.35
C ALA A 160 -11.17 5.58 3.02
N ARG A 161 -12.23 5.57 2.25
CA ARG A 161 -13.61 5.40 2.71
C ARG A 161 -13.88 3.99 3.26
N ASN A 162 -13.26 2.99 2.66
CA ASN A 162 -13.47 1.57 2.96
C ASN A 162 -12.29 0.73 2.42
N ALA A 163 -12.30 -0.57 2.71
CA ALA A 163 -11.24 -1.49 2.29
C ALA A 163 -11.03 -1.58 0.77
N ARG A 164 -12.11 -1.40 -0.03
CA ARG A 164 -11.99 -1.40 -1.50
C ARG A 164 -11.26 -0.16 -2.01
N ASP A 165 -11.63 1.03 -1.51
CA ASP A 165 -10.95 2.26 -1.89
C ASP A 165 -9.50 2.25 -1.39
N LEU A 166 -9.26 1.64 -0.20
CA LEU A 166 -7.92 1.39 0.32
C LEU A 166 -7.09 0.50 -0.63
N ALA A 167 -7.65 -0.61 -1.09
CA ALA A 167 -6.94 -1.48 -2.03
C ALA A 167 -6.55 -0.74 -3.32
N ARG A 168 -7.39 0.19 -3.79
CA ARG A 168 -7.07 1.06 -4.92
C ARG A 168 -5.90 1.99 -4.65
N THR A 169 -5.72 2.45 -3.40
CA THR A 169 -4.52 3.25 -3.06
C THR A 169 -3.23 2.43 -3.20
N TRP A 170 -3.33 1.11 -3.23
CA TRP A 170 -2.22 0.20 -3.49
C TRP A 170 -2.11 -0.23 -4.95
N GLY A 171 -2.88 0.36 -5.84
CA GLY A 171 -2.89 0.00 -7.25
C GLY A 171 -3.69 -1.25 -7.58
N TYR A 172 -4.59 -1.70 -6.70
CA TYR A 172 -5.48 -2.82 -7.01
C TYR A 172 -6.81 -2.32 -7.57
N GLU A 173 -7.08 -2.57 -8.84
CA GLU A 173 -8.40 -2.35 -9.44
C GLU A 173 -9.34 -3.52 -9.13
N TYR A 174 -8.79 -4.72 -8.98
CA TYR A 174 -9.51 -5.92 -8.56
C TYR A 174 -8.58 -6.87 -7.80
N MET A 175 -9.08 -7.39 -6.69
CA MET A 175 -8.55 -8.56 -6.00
C MET A 175 -9.68 -9.21 -5.19
N ASN A 176 -9.66 -10.53 -4.99
CA ASN A 176 -10.75 -11.27 -4.33
C ASN A 176 -11.13 -10.72 -2.94
N ARG A 177 -10.16 -10.17 -2.20
CA ARG A 177 -10.39 -9.64 -0.85
C ARG A 177 -10.96 -8.22 -0.79
N MET A 178 -11.05 -7.50 -1.93
CA MET A 178 -11.63 -6.14 -1.98
C MET A 178 -13.12 -6.11 -1.65
N TYR A 179 -13.79 -7.24 -1.75
CA TYR A 179 -15.23 -7.36 -1.55
C TYR A 179 -15.59 -7.97 -0.19
N ASN A 180 -14.70 -7.81 0.81
CA ASN A 180 -15.01 -8.20 2.18
C ASN A 180 -16.27 -7.45 2.66
N PRO A 181 -17.30 -8.15 3.16
CA PRO A 181 -18.57 -7.54 3.58
C PRO A 181 -18.40 -6.54 4.75
N THR A 182 -17.38 -6.63 5.56
CA THR A 182 -17.12 -5.64 6.63
C THR A 182 -16.67 -4.30 6.10
N GLY A 183 -16.03 -4.27 4.94
CA GLY A 183 -15.62 -3.05 4.23
C GLY A 183 -14.64 -2.13 4.97
N LYS A 184 -14.16 -2.54 6.13
CA LYS A 184 -13.22 -1.79 6.97
C LYS A 184 -11.86 -2.49 7.01
N GLY A 185 -10.84 -1.78 7.42
CA GLY A 185 -9.50 -2.29 7.64
C GLY A 185 -8.44 -1.24 7.45
N GLY A 186 -7.21 -1.57 7.81
CA GLY A 186 -6.05 -0.73 7.59
C GLY A 186 -4.79 -1.56 7.57
N ILE A 187 -3.68 -0.91 7.34
CA ILE A 187 -2.36 -1.53 7.43
C ILE A 187 -1.27 -0.49 7.64
N ALA A 188 -0.35 -0.80 8.52
CA ALA A 188 0.90 -0.08 8.69
C ALA A 188 2.00 -0.66 7.80
N ARG A 189 2.65 0.21 7.03
CA ARG A 189 3.83 -0.09 6.22
C ARG A 189 5.05 0.54 6.86
N TRP A 190 5.62 -0.13 7.84
CA TRP A 190 6.71 0.41 8.65
C TRP A 190 7.95 0.80 7.83
N ARG A 191 8.29 0.05 6.77
CA ARG A 191 9.44 0.36 5.91
C ARG A 191 9.31 1.68 5.18
N ASN A 192 8.09 2.07 4.87
CA ASN A 192 7.76 3.33 4.19
C ASN A 192 7.22 4.39 5.15
N MET A 193 7.13 4.07 6.45
CA MET A 193 6.52 4.95 7.45
C MET A 193 5.15 5.45 6.99
N THR A 194 4.27 4.52 6.64
CA THR A 194 2.96 4.84 6.06
C THR A 194 1.87 4.02 6.73
N ILE A 195 0.75 4.68 7.06
CA ILE A 195 -0.51 4.05 7.46
C ILE A 195 -1.52 4.20 6.33
N TYR A 196 -2.19 3.12 6.00
CA TYR A 196 -3.34 3.12 5.11
C TYR A 196 -4.59 2.77 5.91
N SER A 197 -5.57 3.69 5.96
CA SER A 197 -6.84 3.50 6.66
C SER A 197 -7.99 3.39 5.67
N GLY A 198 -8.69 2.27 5.70
CA GLY A 198 -9.96 2.05 5.00
C GLY A 198 -11.18 2.15 5.94
N ASN A 199 -11.05 2.88 7.04
CA ASN A 199 -12.09 3.02 8.08
C ASN A 199 -12.91 4.29 7.94
N ASN A 200 -12.70 5.08 6.89
CA ASN A 200 -13.28 6.42 6.73
C ASN A 200 -12.94 7.35 7.92
N SER A 201 -11.76 7.20 8.49
CA SER A 201 -11.29 7.95 9.65
C SER A 201 -9.82 8.36 9.52
N SER A 202 -9.51 9.55 10.02
CA SER A 202 -8.14 10.06 10.18
C SER A 202 -7.50 9.64 11.51
N ASP A 203 -8.17 8.76 12.26
CA ASP A 203 -7.78 8.28 13.58
C ASP A 203 -7.81 6.75 13.60
N TYR A 204 -6.63 6.12 13.58
CA TYR A 204 -6.49 4.67 13.62
C TYR A 204 -5.28 4.28 14.49
N PRO A 205 -5.42 4.37 15.82
CA PRO A 205 -4.34 4.14 16.78
C PRO A 205 -3.66 2.78 16.66
N HIS A 206 -4.41 1.72 16.36
CA HIS A 206 -3.90 0.36 16.21
C HIS A 206 -2.74 0.29 15.18
N GLU A 207 -2.93 0.87 14.01
CA GLU A 207 -1.91 0.86 12.96
C GLU A 207 -0.68 1.70 13.33
N LEU A 208 -0.86 2.77 14.11
CA LEU A 208 0.27 3.55 14.58
C LEU A 208 1.15 2.76 15.56
N VAL A 209 0.55 1.94 16.41
CA VAL A 209 1.32 1.08 17.34
C VAL A 209 2.20 0.10 16.56
N HIS A 210 1.74 -0.40 15.42
CA HIS A 210 2.61 -1.22 14.56
C HIS A 210 3.84 -0.44 14.09
N LEU A 211 3.71 0.83 13.66
CA LEU A 211 4.86 1.63 13.26
C LEU A 211 5.87 1.77 14.41
N TYR A 212 5.41 2.06 15.64
CA TYR A 212 6.26 2.13 16.82
C TYR A 212 6.94 0.80 17.14
N THR A 213 6.17 -0.29 17.13
CA THR A 213 6.68 -1.63 17.42
C THR A 213 7.82 -2.01 16.47
N TYR A 214 7.63 -1.80 15.16
CA TYR A 214 8.66 -2.10 14.17
C TYR A 214 9.82 -1.08 14.19
N HIS A 215 9.60 0.13 14.68
CA HIS A 215 10.66 1.13 14.79
C HIS A 215 11.66 0.78 15.91
N VAL A 216 11.18 0.27 17.03
CA VAL A 216 12.03 -0.02 18.22
C VAL A 216 12.53 -1.45 18.28
N VAL A 217 11.88 -2.40 17.61
CA VAL A 217 12.27 -3.82 17.62
C VAL A 217 13.16 -4.12 16.41
N PRO A 218 14.43 -4.57 16.62
CA PRO A 218 15.38 -4.78 15.51
C PRO A 218 15.01 -5.91 14.56
N LYS A 219 14.14 -6.81 14.99
CA LYS A 219 13.60 -7.90 14.17
C LYS A 219 12.09 -7.84 14.20
N GLU A 220 11.49 -8.16 13.07
CA GLU A 220 10.03 -8.24 12.94
C GLU A 220 9.46 -9.17 14.03
N PRO A 221 8.61 -8.68 14.94
CA PRO A 221 8.04 -9.51 15.99
C PRO A 221 7.11 -10.56 15.37
N HIS A 222 6.89 -11.66 16.10
CA HIS A 222 5.90 -12.63 15.67
C HIS A 222 4.52 -11.96 15.56
N LEU A 223 3.78 -12.29 14.49
CA LEU A 223 2.51 -11.61 14.14
C LEU A 223 1.58 -11.41 15.35
N TRP A 224 1.30 -12.47 16.12
CA TRP A 224 0.37 -12.35 17.24
C TRP A 224 0.90 -11.49 18.41
N ILE A 225 2.21 -11.33 18.56
CA ILE A 225 2.81 -10.41 19.53
C ILE A 225 2.59 -8.96 19.05
N GLY A 226 2.87 -8.69 17.78
CA GLY A 226 2.63 -7.39 17.17
C GLY A 226 1.16 -6.97 17.29
N GLU A 227 0.25 -7.85 16.96
CA GLU A 227 -1.20 -7.63 17.08
C GLU A 227 -1.65 -7.44 18.53
N GLY A 228 -1.07 -8.21 19.47
CA GLY A 228 -1.35 -8.07 20.91
C GLY A 228 -0.93 -6.71 21.45
N ILE A 229 0.25 -6.22 21.10
CA ILE A 229 0.74 -4.89 21.49
C ILE A 229 -0.14 -3.81 20.86
N ALA A 230 -0.44 -3.92 19.56
CA ALA A 230 -1.29 -2.97 18.86
C ALA A 230 -2.70 -2.91 19.46
N THR A 231 -3.28 -4.05 19.82
CA THR A 231 -4.58 -4.12 20.49
C THR A 231 -4.55 -3.55 21.90
N PHE A 232 -3.46 -3.78 22.65
CA PHE A 232 -3.31 -3.28 24.02
C PHE A 232 -3.26 -1.75 24.08
N PHE A 233 -2.45 -1.12 23.22
CA PHE A 233 -2.27 0.33 23.21
C PHE A 233 -3.30 1.05 22.33
N GLY A 234 -3.60 0.51 21.16
CA GLY A 234 -4.41 1.16 20.12
C GLY A 234 -5.89 0.73 20.10
N GLY A 235 -6.26 -0.25 20.95
CA GLY A 235 -7.62 -0.78 20.99
C GLY A 235 -7.89 -1.86 19.94
N LYS A 236 -9.07 -2.49 20.04
CA LYS A 236 -9.51 -3.47 19.06
C LYS A 236 -9.81 -2.77 17.73
N THR A 237 -9.35 -3.37 16.65
CA THR A 237 -9.94 -3.12 15.33
C THR A 237 -11.33 -3.76 15.32
N ASP A 238 -12.37 -2.96 15.19
CA ASP A 238 -13.72 -3.48 14.92
C ASP A 238 -13.72 -4.03 13.48
N TYR A 239 -13.44 -5.33 13.36
CA TYR A 239 -13.60 -6.08 12.13
C TYR A 239 -15.04 -6.55 11.94
#